data_537ef8ae4a52e073eeab09aa658b2678
#
_entry.id   537ef8ae4a52e073eeab09aa658b2678
#
_cell.length_a   1.000
_cell.length_b   1.000
_cell.length_c   1.000
_cell.angle_alpha   90.00
_cell.angle_beta   90.00
_cell.angle_gamma   90.00
#
_symmetry.space_group_name_H-M   'P 1'
#
loop_
_entity.id
_entity.type
_entity.pdbx_description
1 polymer ?
#
loop_
_entity_poly.entity_id
_entity_poly.type
_entity_poly.pdbx_seq_one_letter_code
_entity_poly.pdbx_strand_id
1 'polypeptide(L)'
;HNMRTLDSMRADKQMKIAGETDYFYAPLANRLGLYHIKSELENLSFRYRCPREYAEIEALLNKEKESNKEKLSGFVGKLAEIMELWMYAELCYRTPYSIWRKMQDAGCDFEHVDGKYYFRIVYSRRQSEKKTTLDIYARLTDVFKERPGSVANYIDNAKENGYQSFHVKLLSDQGVWEEIHISSARMVRASRLGCAAERTEENISQWLEKFKSVLQDVAFH
;
A
#
# COMPACT_ATOMS: atom_id res chain seq x y z
N HIS A 1 -0.72 -13.51 -13.59
CA HIS A 1 -0.68 -14.97 -13.49
C HIS A 1 0.73 -15.52 -13.79
N ASN A 2 1.31 -15.20 -14.94
CA ASN A 2 2.63 -15.71 -15.35
C ASN A 2 3.75 -15.43 -14.33
N MET A 3 3.74 -14.26 -13.69
CA MET A 3 4.74 -13.91 -12.67
C MET A 3 4.71 -14.81 -11.44
N ARG A 4 3.54 -15.34 -11.07
CA ARG A 4 3.38 -16.25 -9.91
C ARG A 4 3.86 -17.67 -10.19
N THR A 5 4.02 -18.04 -11.46
CA THR A 5 4.42 -19.40 -11.91
C THR A 5 5.77 -19.39 -12.63
N LEU A 6 6.53 -18.32 -12.49
CA LEU A 6 7.77 -18.11 -13.23
C LEU A 6 8.90 -19.07 -12.81
N ASP A 7 8.84 -19.60 -11.59
CA ASP A 7 9.83 -20.55 -11.05
C ASP A 7 10.01 -21.81 -11.93
N SER A 8 8.98 -22.22 -12.68
CA SER A 8 9.03 -23.36 -13.59
C SER A 8 9.73 -23.09 -14.93
N MET A 9 10.07 -21.86 -15.21
CA MET A 9 10.68 -21.44 -16.47
C MET A 9 12.21 -21.39 -16.39
N ARG A 10 12.88 -21.43 -17.56
CA ARG A 10 14.34 -21.24 -17.66
C ARG A 10 14.74 -19.84 -17.22
N ALA A 11 15.93 -19.70 -16.64
CA ALA A 11 16.43 -18.44 -16.07
C ALA A 11 16.44 -17.27 -17.06
N ASP A 12 16.78 -17.52 -18.34
CA ASP A 12 16.75 -16.50 -19.39
C ASP A 12 15.33 -15.93 -19.62
N LYS A 13 14.32 -16.81 -19.62
CA LYS A 13 12.92 -16.40 -19.72
C LYS A 13 12.42 -15.71 -18.46
N GLN A 14 12.83 -16.19 -17.28
CA GLN A 14 12.50 -15.54 -16.01
C GLN A 14 12.95 -14.09 -16.00
N MET A 15 14.22 -13.85 -16.36
CA MET A 15 14.79 -12.51 -16.39
C MET A 15 14.09 -11.60 -17.40
N LYS A 16 13.79 -12.10 -18.60
CA LYS A 16 13.08 -11.36 -19.64
C LYS A 16 11.67 -10.95 -19.17
N ILE A 17 10.87 -11.89 -18.69
CA ILE A 17 9.49 -11.64 -18.24
C ILE A 17 9.48 -10.71 -17.02
N ALA A 18 10.41 -10.87 -16.09
CA ALA A 18 10.55 -9.99 -14.94
C ALA A 18 10.90 -8.55 -15.38
N GLY A 19 11.80 -8.39 -16.36
CA GLY A 19 12.15 -7.09 -16.95
C GLY A 19 10.95 -6.42 -17.63
N GLU A 20 10.23 -7.15 -18.48
CA GLU A 20 9.00 -6.67 -19.12
C GLU A 20 7.94 -6.27 -18.09
N THR A 21 7.84 -7.02 -16.99
CA THR A 21 6.89 -6.73 -15.92
C THR A 21 7.21 -5.42 -15.21
N ASP A 22 8.47 -5.18 -14.88
CA ASP A 22 8.90 -3.96 -14.21
C ASP A 22 8.77 -2.73 -15.10
N TYR A 23 9.16 -2.88 -16.36
CA TYR A 23 9.21 -1.77 -17.30
C TYR A 23 7.84 -1.40 -17.88
N PHE A 24 6.95 -2.38 -18.07
CA PHE A 24 5.69 -2.16 -18.77
C PHE A 24 4.46 -2.43 -17.89
N TYR A 25 4.32 -3.64 -17.32
CA TYR A 25 3.09 -4.03 -16.66
C TYR A 25 2.87 -3.35 -15.29
N ALA A 26 3.90 -3.13 -14.51
CA ALA A 26 3.78 -2.45 -13.22
C ALA A 26 3.44 -0.95 -13.40
N PRO A 27 4.09 -0.18 -14.29
CA PRO A 27 3.66 1.17 -14.64
C PRO A 27 2.24 1.25 -15.18
N LEU A 28 1.83 0.32 -16.04
CA LEU A 28 0.46 0.25 -16.55
C LEU A 28 -0.55 0.03 -15.42
N ALA A 29 -0.27 -0.91 -14.51
CA ALA A 29 -1.12 -1.16 -13.33
C ALA A 29 -1.23 0.10 -12.45
N ASN A 30 -0.14 0.85 -12.28
CA ASN A 30 -0.14 2.12 -11.55
C ASN A 30 -1.07 3.16 -12.19
N ARG A 31 -0.99 3.36 -13.51
CA ARG A 31 -1.83 4.30 -14.26
C ARG A 31 -3.32 3.93 -14.19
N LEU A 32 -3.63 2.64 -14.16
CA LEU A 32 -4.99 2.13 -14.01
C LEU A 32 -5.52 2.16 -12.56
N GLY A 33 -4.71 2.62 -11.59
CA GLY A 33 -5.08 2.65 -10.18
C GLY A 33 -5.11 1.27 -9.51
N LEU A 34 -4.57 0.23 -10.15
CA LEU A 34 -4.48 -1.14 -9.66
C LEU A 34 -3.31 -1.27 -8.68
N TYR A 35 -3.37 -0.53 -7.58
CA TYR A 35 -2.24 -0.34 -6.67
C TYR A 35 -1.72 -1.65 -6.08
N HIS A 36 -2.63 -2.56 -5.73
CA HIS A 36 -2.27 -3.87 -5.18
C HIS A 36 -1.54 -4.73 -6.23
N ILE A 37 -2.04 -4.76 -7.46
CA ILE A 37 -1.42 -5.50 -8.58
C ILE A 37 -0.06 -4.91 -8.92
N LYS A 38 0.04 -3.58 -9.00
CA LYS A 38 1.32 -2.89 -9.20
C LYS A 38 2.35 -3.33 -8.17
N SER A 39 2.01 -3.27 -6.88
CA SER A 39 2.93 -3.63 -5.79
C SER A 39 3.34 -5.11 -5.86
N GLU A 40 2.44 -6.01 -6.21
CA GLU A 40 2.75 -7.43 -6.41
C GLU A 40 3.68 -7.64 -7.61
N LEU A 41 3.42 -6.99 -8.74
CA LEU A 41 4.24 -7.10 -9.95
C LEU A 41 5.67 -6.59 -9.72
N GLU A 42 5.81 -5.44 -9.09
CA GLU A 42 7.12 -4.88 -8.71
C GLU A 42 7.91 -5.82 -7.79
N ASN A 43 7.24 -6.37 -6.78
CA ASN A 43 7.88 -7.27 -5.82
C ASN A 43 8.29 -8.61 -6.47
N LEU A 44 7.44 -9.19 -7.30
CA LEU A 44 7.77 -10.41 -8.04
C LEU A 44 8.88 -10.16 -9.07
N SER A 45 8.86 -9.03 -9.77
CA SER A 45 9.95 -8.66 -10.68
C SER A 45 11.28 -8.50 -9.94
N PHE A 46 11.29 -7.83 -8.80
CA PHE A 46 12.46 -7.65 -7.96
C PHE A 46 13.05 -8.99 -7.50
N ARG A 47 12.21 -9.95 -7.11
CA ARG A 47 12.62 -11.29 -6.70
C ARG A 47 13.47 -12.01 -7.77
N TYR A 48 13.13 -11.84 -9.05
CA TYR A 48 13.86 -12.48 -10.15
C TYR A 48 15.04 -11.66 -10.66
N ARG A 49 14.95 -10.34 -10.63
CA ARG A 49 16.00 -9.45 -11.12
C ARG A 49 17.13 -9.20 -10.12
N CYS A 50 16.78 -9.16 -8.83
CA CYS A 50 17.71 -8.92 -7.73
C CYS A 50 17.49 -9.98 -6.63
N PRO A 51 17.74 -11.27 -6.91
CA PRO A 51 17.36 -12.36 -6.00
C PRO A 51 18.11 -12.35 -4.68
N ARG A 52 19.35 -11.83 -4.64
CA ARG A 52 20.15 -11.74 -3.40
C ARG A 52 19.59 -10.69 -2.47
N GLU A 53 19.39 -9.48 -2.96
CA GLU A 53 18.83 -8.35 -2.22
C GLU A 53 17.39 -8.66 -1.77
N TYR A 54 16.60 -9.30 -2.62
CA TYR A 54 15.24 -9.74 -2.26
C TYR A 54 15.28 -10.71 -1.08
N ALA A 55 16.09 -11.77 -1.16
CA ALA A 55 16.18 -12.81 -0.12
C ALA A 55 16.69 -12.25 1.21
N GLU A 56 17.67 -11.35 1.17
CA GLU A 56 18.22 -10.68 2.35
C GLU A 56 17.14 -9.84 3.05
N ILE A 57 16.45 -8.96 2.32
CA ILE A 57 15.41 -8.10 2.88
C ILE A 57 14.22 -8.94 3.37
N GLU A 58 13.82 -9.97 2.64
CA GLU A 58 12.74 -10.88 3.06
C GLU A 58 13.07 -11.59 4.38
N ALA A 59 14.31 -12.08 4.53
CA ALA A 59 14.75 -12.74 5.76
C ALA A 59 14.77 -11.77 6.95
N LEU A 60 15.31 -10.56 6.77
CA LEU A 60 15.33 -9.51 7.79
C LEU A 60 13.92 -9.08 8.17
N LEU A 61 13.03 -8.89 7.20
CA LEU A 61 11.64 -8.52 7.43
C LEU A 61 10.88 -9.62 8.21
N ASN A 62 11.11 -10.90 7.88
CA ASN A 62 10.48 -12.01 8.59
C ASN A 62 10.98 -12.11 10.04
N LYS A 63 12.26 -11.92 10.27
CA LYS A 63 12.83 -11.84 11.62
C LYS A 63 12.23 -10.69 12.42
N GLU A 64 12.09 -9.50 11.82
CA GLU A 64 11.48 -8.34 12.48
C GLU A 64 9.99 -8.57 12.79
N LYS A 65 9.25 -9.21 11.89
CA LYS A 65 7.84 -9.59 12.11
C LYS A 65 7.68 -10.44 13.37
N GLU A 66 8.49 -11.47 13.53
CA GLU A 66 8.42 -12.34 14.69
C GLU A 66 8.85 -11.62 15.98
N SER A 67 9.93 -10.83 15.95
CA SER A 67 10.41 -10.11 17.12
C SER A 67 9.45 -9.01 17.60
N ASN A 68 8.70 -8.40 16.70
CA ASN A 68 7.78 -7.30 17.02
C ASN A 68 6.30 -7.74 17.15
N LYS A 69 6.01 -9.01 16.98
CA LYS A 69 4.63 -9.55 16.94
C LYS A 69 3.78 -9.13 18.13
N GLU A 70 4.28 -9.33 19.34
CA GLU A 70 3.55 -8.98 20.57
C GLU A 70 3.34 -7.48 20.72
N LYS A 71 4.38 -6.69 20.44
CA LYS A 71 4.33 -5.22 20.53
C LYS A 71 3.31 -4.63 19.57
N LEU A 72 3.33 -5.08 18.31
CA LEU A 72 2.45 -4.59 17.27
C LEU A 72 1.01 -5.07 17.51
N SER A 73 0.83 -6.29 18.02
CA SER A 73 -0.48 -6.79 18.44
C SER A 73 -1.07 -5.96 19.59
N GLY A 74 -0.24 -5.56 20.57
CA GLY A 74 -0.65 -4.68 21.66
C GLY A 74 -1.14 -3.31 21.16
N PHE A 75 -0.46 -2.73 20.19
CA PHE A 75 -0.89 -1.46 19.59
C PHE A 75 -2.20 -1.60 18.80
N VAL A 76 -2.39 -2.70 18.05
CA VAL A 76 -3.68 -3.00 17.39
C VAL A 76 -4.80 -3.11 18.43
N GLY A 77 -4.54 -3.76 19.56
CA GLY A 77 -5.51 -3.84 20.67
C GLY A 77 -5.96 -2.46 21.17
N LYS A 78 -5.01 -1.54 21.38
CA LYS A 78 -5.34 -0.16 21.78
C LYS A 78 -6.11 0.61 20.71
N LEU A 79 -5.76 0.44 19.44
CA LEU A 79 -6.56 1.01 18.37
C LEU A 79 -8.00 0.46 18.40
N ALA A 80 -8.16 -0.84 18.68
CA ALA A 80 -9.47 -1.49 18.75
C ALA A 80 -10.35 -0.95 19.90
N GLU A 81 -9.78 -0.50 21.02
CA GLU A 81 -10.52 0.11 22.13
C GLU A 81 -11.21 1.43 21.74
N ILE A 82 -10.66 2.13 20.75
CA ILE A 82 -11.19 3.41 20.24
C ILE A 82 -12.25 3.17 19.14
N MET A 83 -12.30 1.95 18.59
CA MET A 83 -13.09 1.61 17.42
C MET A 83 -14.51 1.20 17.77
N GLU A 84 -15.42 1.52 16.85
CA GLU A 84 -16.80 1.02 16.87
C GLU A 84 -16.92 -0.25 15.98
N LEU A 85 -18.04 -0.96 16.09
CA LEU A 85 -18.31 -2.23 15.37
C LEU A 85 -18.20 -2.14 13.83
N TRP A 86 -18.29 -0.94 13.27
CA TRP A 86 -18.17 -0.68 11.83
C TRP A 86 -16.74 -0.34 11.39
N MET A 87 -15.75 -0.47 12.28
CA MET A 87 -14.33 -0.24 12.04
C MET A 87 -13.52 -1.47 12.42
N TYR A 88 -12.38 -1.64 11.77
CA TYR A 88 -11.34 -2.58 12.21
C TYR A 88 -9.95 -2.05 11.89
N ALA A 89 -8.95 -2.48 12.66
CA ALA A 89 -7.54 -2.22 12.39
C ALA A 89 -6.84 -3.47 11.91
N GLU A 90 -5.94 -3.29 10.96
CA GLU A 90 -5.05 -4.34 10.48
C GLU A 90 -3.61 -3.83 10.39
N LEU A 91 -2.65 -4.71 10.66
CA LEU A 91 -1.23 -4.46 10.47
C LEU A 91 -0.83 -4.89 9.05
N CYS A 92 -0.27 -3.95 8.29
CA CYS A 92 0.14 -4.15 6.91
C CYS A 92 1.65 -4.01 6.78
N TYR A 93 2.33 -5.06 6.38
CA TYR A 93 3.75 -4.99 6.04
C TYR A 93 3.95 -4.58 4.58
N ARG A 94 4.98 -3.78 4.34
CA ARG A 94 5.41 -3.46 2.97
C ARG A 94 6.15 -4.64 2.36
N THR A 95 6.15 -4.69 1.02
CA THR A 95 6.89 -5.72 0.29
C THR A 95 8.41 -5.49 0.34
N PRO A 96 9.24 -6.54 0.21
CA PRO A 96 10.69 -6.39 0.09
C PRO A 96 11.12 -5.34 -0.93
N TYR A 97 10.51 -5.29 -2.11
CA TYR A 97 10.78 -4.26 -3.11
C TYR A 97 10.49 -2.85 -2.59
N SER A 98 9.34 -2.65 -1.92
CA SER A 98 8.99 -1.33 -1.38
C SER A 98 9.97 -0.86 -0.30
N ILE A 99 10.47 -1.79 0.52
CA ILE A 99 11.48 -1.51 1.55
C ILE A 99 12.82 -1.19 0.87
N TRP A 100 13.25 -2.00 -0.08
CA TRP A 100 14.47 -1.76 -0.85
C TRP A 100 14.49 -0.37 -1.50
N ARG A 101 13.38 0.02 -2.16
CA ARG A 101 13.22 1.37 -2.74
C ARG A 101 13.40 2.46 -1.69
N LYS A 102 12.76 2.33 -0.53
CA LYS A 102 12.91 3.29 0.57
C LYS A 102 14.35 3.37 1.10
N MET A 103 15.05 2.24 1.19
CA MET A 103 16.46 2.20 1.57
C MET A 103 17.33 2.97 0.56
N GLN A 104 17.08 2.76 -0.74
CA GLN A 104 17.80 3.49 -1.81
C GLN A 104 17.51 4.99 -1.78
N ASP A 105 16.22 5.36 -1.67
CA ASP A 105 15.78 6.76 -1.65
C ASP A 105 16.32 7.53 -0.43
N ALA A 106 16.42 6.86 0.73
CA ALA A 106 16.93 7.44 1.98
C ALA A 106 18.45 7.28 2.18
N GLY A 107 19.12 6.48 1.35
CA GLY A 107 20.55 6.17 1.50
C GLY A 107 20.90 5.48 2.82
N CYS A 108 19.99 4.61 3.32
CA CYS A 108 20.15 3.91 4.60
C CYS A 108 19.98 2.39 4.44
N ASP A 109 20.38 1.65 5.49
CA ASP A 109 20.22 0.21 5.56
C ASP A 109 18.81 -0.20 6.06
N PHE A 110 18.57 -1.51 6.14
CA PHE A 110 17.30 -2.05 6.59
C PHE A 110 16.95 -1.67 8.04
N GLU A 111 17.92 -1.53 8.93
CA GLU A 111 17.67 -1.22 10.34
C GLU A 111 17.18 0.22 10.51
N HIS A 112 17.69 1.14 9.69
CA HIS A 112 17.41 2.57 9.78
C HIS A 112 16.27 3.04 8.87
N VAL A 113 15.78 2.18 7.97
CA VAL A 113 14.67 2.57 7.08
C VAL A 113 13.34 2.63 7.83
N ASP A 114 12.66 3.77 7.70
CA ASP A 114 11.34 4.01 8.29
C ASP A 114 10.20 3.36 7.49
N GLY A 115 9.12 3.01 8.20
CA GLY A 115 7.85 2.63 7.57
C GLY A 115 7.92 1.29 6.83
N LYS A 116 8.52 0.27 7.43
CA LYS A 116 8.49 -1.12 6.96
C LYS A 116 7.09 -1.73 7.05
N TYR A 117 6.27 -1.19 7.92
CA TYR A 117 4.86 -1.54 8.10
C TYR A 117 4.04 -0.26 8.38
N TYR A 118 2.73 -0.43 8.40
CA TYR A 118 1.77 0.60 8.83
C TYR A 118 0.51 -0.08 9.36
N PHE A 119 -0.24 0.65 10.18
CA PHE A 119 -1.56 0.20 10.61
C PHE A 119 -2.61 0.81 9.70
N ARG A 120 -3.58 0.01 9.28
CA ARG A 120 -4.71 0.49 8.51
C ARG A 120 -5.97 0.37 9.33
N ILE A 121 -6.69 1.48 9.48
CA ILE A 121 -8.05 1.52 10.02
C ILE A 121 -9.00 1.55 8.83
N VAL A 122 -9.84 0.54 8.74
CA VAL A 122 -10.86 0.44 7.69
C VAL A 122 -12.23 0.64 8.31
N TYR A 123 -13.04 1.50 7.70
CA TYR A 123 -14.42 1.76 8.13
C TYR A 123 -15.43 1.53 7.01
N SER A 124 -16.65 1.10 7.39
CA SER A 124 -17.74 0.77 6.47
C SER A 124 -19.00 1.57 6.80
N ARG A 125 -18.92 2.91 6.79
CA ARG A 125 -20.06 3.79 7.09
C ARG A 125 -20.57 4.48 5.83
N ARG A 126 -21.90 4.65 5.73
CA ARG A 126 -22.58 5.29 4.57
C ARG A 126 -22.61 6.84 4.62
N GLN A 127 -21.96 7.48 5.59
CA GLN A 127 -21.86 8.94 5.66
C GLN A 127 -20.71 9.47 4.80
N SER A 128 -20.58 10.79 4.71
CA SER A 128 -19.45 11.43 4.03
C SER A 128 -18.11 10.84 4.50
N GLU A 129 -17.33 10.30 3.58
CA GLU A 129 -16.03 9.69 3.87
C GLU A 129 -15.09 10.68 4.55
N LYS A 130 -15.07 11.93 4.07
CA LYS A 130 -14.28 12.99 4.68
C LYS A 130 -14.65 13.22 6.15
N LYS A 131 -15.95 13.39 6.46
CA LYS A 131 -16.43 13.62 7.82
C LYS A 131 -16.08 12.42 8.72
N THR A 132 -16.36 11.19 8.26
CA THR A 132 -16.06 9.98 9.03
C THR A 132 -14.56 9.83 9.29
N THR A 133 -13.72 10.11 8.30
CA THR A 133 -12.26 10.06 8.49
C THR A 133 -11.78 11.08 9.52
N LEU A 134 -12.29 12.31 9.47
CA LEU A 134 -11.93 13.36 10.44
C LEU A 134 -12.43 13.04 11.86
N ASP A 135 -13.61 12.43 12.00
CA ASP A 135 -14.12 11.95 13.29
C ASP A 135 -13.21 10.85 13.88
N ILE A 136 -12.76 9.90 13.05
CA ILE A 136 -11.81 8.85 13.47
C ILE A 136 -10.47 9.47 13.86
N TYR A 137 -9.95 10.38 13.04
CA TYR A 137 -8.69 11.08 13.31
C TYR A 137 -8.75 11.85 14.64
N ALA A 138 -9.84 12.59 14.90
CA ALA A 138 -10.02 13.31 16.16
C ALA A 138 -9.98 12.37 17.38
N ARG A 139 -10.71 11.24 17.33
CA ARG A 139 -10.67 10.22 18.40
C ARG A 139 -9.27 9.65 18.64
N LEU A 140 -8.50 9.43 17.57
CA LEU A 140 -7.13 8.95 17.70
C LEU A 140 -6.22 9.98 18.36
N THR A 141 -6.37 11.26 18.00
CA THR A 141 -5.54 12.35 18.57
C THR A 141 -5.95 12.75 19.98
N ASP A 142 -7.15 12.39 20.44
CA ASP A 142 -7.56 12.48 21.85
C ASP A 142 -6.78 11.50 22.74
N VAL A 143 -6.32 10.36 22.18
CA VAL A 143 -5.63 9.29 22.93
C VAL A 143 -4.12 9.27 22.66
N PHE A 144 -3.72 9.47 21.40
CA PHE A 144 -2.33 9.38 20.97
C PHE A 144 -1.78 10.75 20.55
N LYS A 145 -0.52 11.00 20.89
CA LYS A 145 0.17 12.21 20.43
C LYS A 145 0.48 12.10 18.93
N GLU A 146 0.08 13.11 18.16
CA GLU A 146 0.41 13.23 16.74
C GLU A 146 1.83 13.75 16.53
N ARG A 147 2.53 13.22 15.51
CA ARG A 147 3.78 13.82 15.03
C ARG A 147 3.46 15.06 14.19
N PRO A 148 3.96 16.25 14.56
CA PRO A 148 3.71 17.48 13.79
C PRO A 148 4.12 17.33 12.32
N GLY A 149 3.24 17.77 11.42
CA GLY A 149 3.47 17.74 9.98
C GLY A 149 3.41 16.35 9.34
N SER A 150 2.92 15.32 10.04
CA SER A 150 2.83 13.96 9.50
C SER A 150 1.53 13.69 8.75
N VAL A 151 0.55 14.57 8.82
CA VAL A 151 -0.74 14.39 8.16
C VAL A 151 -0.61 14.53 6.65
N ALA A 152 -1.11 13.51 5.92
CA ALA A 152 -1.27 13.55 4.48
C ALA A 152 -2.71 13.16 4.09
N ASN A 153 -3.47 14.14 3.62
CA ASN A 153 -4.87 13.97 3.24
C ASN A 153 -5.02 13.68 1.75
N TYR A 154 -5.06 12.40 1.39
CA TYR A 154 -5.33 11.94 0.03
C TYR A 154 -6.82 11.68 -0.23
N ILE A 155 -7.73 12.05 0.68
CA ILE A 155 -9.19 11.98 0.45
C ILE A 155 -9.62 13.17 -0.39
N ASP A 156 -9.18 14.37 0.00
CA ASP A 156 -9.48 15.61 -0.74
C ASP A 156 -8.58 15.75 -1.98
N ASN A 157 -7.33 15.30 -1.89
CA ASN A 157 -6.32 15.40 -2.93
C ASN A 157 -5.83 13.99 -3.29
N ALA A 158 -6.67 13.23 -4.01
CA ALA A 158 -6.28 11.90 -4.48
C ALA A 158 -4.99 11.97 -5.30
N LYS A 159 -4.15 10.93 -5.18
CA LYS A 159 -2.97 10.82 -6.05
C LYS A 159 -3.39 10.68 -7.50
N GLU A 160 -2.50 10.99 -8.44
CA GLU A 160 -2.73 10.87 -9.88
C GLU A 160 -3.29 9.51 -10.32
N ASN A 161 -2.90 8.45 -9.62
CA ASN A 161 -3.40 7.09 -9.84
C ASN A 161 -4.74 6.79 -9.15
N GLY A 162 -5.42 7.79 -8.57
CA GLY A 162 -6.70 7.65 -7.87
C GLY A 162 -6.62 7.07 -6.46
N TYR A 163 -5.41 6.89 -5.90
CA TYR A 163 -5.27 6.42 -4.53
C TYR A 163 -5.82 7.44 -3.52
N GLN A 164 -6.68 6.97 -2.62
CA GLN A 164 -7.27 7.75 -1.53
C GLN A 164 -7.03 7.08 -0.19
N SER A 165 -6.62 7.86 0.80
CA SER A 165 -6.47 7.47 2.20
C SER A 165 -6.10 8.71 3.01
N PHE A 166 -6.24 8.67 4.33
CA PHE A 166 -5.73 9.68 5.23
C PHE A 166 -4.60 9.09 6.05
N HIS A 167 -3.42 9.70 6.03
CA HIS A 167 -2.24 9.21 6.73
C HIS A 167 -1.87 10.14 7.87
N VAL A 168 -1.44 9.57 8.98
CA VAL A 168 -0.93 10.28 10.15
C VAL A 168 0.10 9.40 10.87
N LYS A 169 1.05 10.00 11.59
CA LYS A 169 1.95 9.28 12.51
C LYS A 169 1.56 9.60 13.94
N LEU A 170 1.33 8.54 14.72
CA LEU A 170 0.94 8.61 16.12
C LEU A 170 2.02 7.97 17.01
N LEU A 171 2.23 8.54 18.20
CA LEU A 171 3.22 8.02 19.15
C LEU A 171 2.61 6.85 19.92
N SER A 172 3.23 5.67 19.82
CA SER A 172 2.89 4.51 20.64
C SER A 172 3.45 4.66 22.05
N ASP A 173 2.96 3.85 23.01
CA ASP A 173 3.48 3.81 24.39
C ASP A 173 4.94 3.41 24.47
N GLN A 174 5.48 2.83 23.41
CA GLN A 174 6.88 2.45 23.31
C GLN A 174 7.78 3.57 22.80
N GLY A 175 7.22 4.77 22.59
CA GLY A 175 7.95 5.93 22.06
C GLY A 175 8.25 5.85 20.58
N VAL A 176 7.55 4.97 19.82
CA VAL A 176 7.72 4.81 18.37
C VAL A 176 6.62 5.56 17.63
N TRP A 177 6.98 6.23 16.54
CA TRP A 177 6.04 6.91 15.64
C TRP A 177 5.45 5.90 14.66
N GLU A 178 4.23 5.44 14.95
CA GLU A 178 3.51 4.48 14.13
C GLU A 178 2.73 5.16 13.00
N GLU A 179 2.90 4.67 11.77
CA GLU A 179 2.18 5.18 10.60
C GLU A 179 0.77 4.56 10.55
N ILE A 180 -0.26 5.43 10.56
CA ILE A 180 -1.68 5.03 10.51
C ILE A 180 -2.29 5.49 9.20
N HIS A 181 -2.98 4.59 8.51
CA HIS A 181 -3.77 4.88 7.32
C HIS A 181 -5.25 4.71 7.65
N ILE A 182 -6.05 5.75 7.50
CA ILE A 182 -7.51 5.70 7.68
C ILE A 182 -8.15 5.67 6.30
N SER A 183 -8.93 4.63 6.02
CA SER A 183 -9.54 4.40 4.71
C SER A 183 -10.94 3.83 4.83
N SER A 184 -11.85 4.21 3.95
CA SER A 184 -13.14 3.51 3.82
C SER A 184 -12.95 2.15 3.14
N ALA A 185 -13.90 1.24 3.34
CA ALA A 185 -13.94 -0.04 2.61
C ALA A 185 -13.98 0.19 1.07
N ARG A 186 -14.63 1.28 0.60
CA ARG A 186 -14.61 1.69 -0.80
C ARG A 186 -13.19 2.04 -1.28
N MET A 187 -12.46 2.86 -0.50
CA MET A 187 -11.08 3.26 -0.84
C MET A 187 -10.15 2.05 -0.92
N VAL A 188 -10.26 1.12 0.05
CA VAL A 188 -9.50 -0.13 0.04
C VAL A 188 -9.85 -0.97 -1.19
N ARG A 189 -11.14 -1.09 -1.53
CA ARG A 189 -11.60 -1.79 -2.73
C ARG A 189 -11.07 -1.11 -4.01
N ALA A 190 -11.13 0.22 -4.08
CA ALA A 190 -10.62 0.99 -5.21
C ALA A 190 -9.11 0.77 -5.41
N SER A 191 -8.32 0.70 -4.35
CA SER A 191 -6.88 0.41 -4.44
C SER A 191 -6.56 -1.00 -4.96
N ARG A 192 -7.50 -1.96 -4.83
CA ARG A 192 -7.37 -3.32 -5.35
C ARG A 192 -7.85 -3.47 -6.80
N LEU A 193 -8.95 -2.82 -7.13
CA LEU A 193 -9.65 -2.98 -8.41
C LEU A 193 -9.39 -1.82 -9.38
N GLY A 194 -8.75 -0.74 -8.92
CA GLY A 194 -8.46 0.45 -9.72
C GLY A 194 -9.73 1.04 -10.34
N CYS A 195 -9.63 1.45 -11.59
CA CYS A 195 -10.74 2.00 -12.37
C CYS A 195 -11.93 1.03 -12.55
N ALA A 196 -11.76 -0.26 -12.26
CA ALA A 196 -12.86 -1.23 -12.31
C ALA A 196 -13.67 -1.30 -11.00
N ALA A 197 -13.25 -0.59 -9.93
CA ALA A 197 -13.94 -0.61 -8.63
C ALA A 197 -15.35 0.01 -8.68
N GLU A 198 -15.53 0.99 -9.54
CA GLU A 198 -16.77 1.77 -9.71
C GLU A 198 -17.54 1.35 -10.97
N ARG A 199 -17.42 0.10 -11.37
CA ARG A 199 -18.03 -0.45 -12.57
C ARG A 199 -19.55 -0.54 -12.39
N THR A 200 -20.25 0.53 -12.82
CA THR A 200 -21.70 0.54 -13.06
C THR A 200 -21.94 0.57 -14.55
N GLU A 201 -23.13 0.16 -15.03
CA GLU A 201 -23.47 0.23 -16.46
C GLU A 201 -23.31 1.65 -17.02
N GLU A 202 -23.59 2.68 -16.21
CA GLU A 202 -23.44 4.09 -16.57
C GLU A 202 -21.98 4.53 -16.75
N ASN A 203 -21.03 3.87 -16.09
CA ASN A 203 -19.60 4.26 -16.06
C ASN A 203 -18.73 3.42 -17.01
N ILE A 204 -19.29 2.41 -17.70
CA ILE A 204 -18.52 1.52 -18.58
C ILE A 204 -17.86 2.30 -19.71
N SER A 205 -18.57 3.26 -20.31
CA SER A 205 -18.05 4.06 -21.43
C SER A 205 -16.89 4.95 -20.98
N GLN A 206 -17.00 5.63 -19.84
CA GLN A 206 -15.94 6.46 -19.28
C GLN A 206 -14.72 5.62 -18.88
N TRP A 207 -14.96 4.41 -18.33
CA TRP A 207 -13.89 3.47 -18.02
C TRP A 207 -13.15 2.99 -19.27
N LEU A 208 -13.88 2.68 -20.36
CA LEU A 208 -13.29 2.28 -21.65
C LEU A 208 -12.48 3.40 -22.28
N GLU A 209 -12.94 4.64 -22.21
CA GLU A 209 -12.19 5.80 -22.69
C GLU A 209 -10.91 6.02 -21.91
N LYS A 210 -10.97 5.98 -20.58
CA LYS A 210 -9.79 6.07 -19.73
C LYS A 210 -8.80 4.93 -20.01
N PHE A 211 -9.29 3.71 -20.19
CA PHE A 211 -8.46 2.56 -20.51
C PHE A 211 -7.78 2.69 -21.88
N LYS A 212 -8.52 3.15 -22.89
CA LYS A 212 -7.97 3.44 -24.23
C LYS A 212 -6.92 4.52 -24.20
N SER A 213 -7.16 5.63 -23.47
CA SER A 213 -6.21 6.72 -23.30
C SER A 213 -4.91 6.21 -22.67
N VAL A 214 -4.99 5.43 -21.59
CA VAL A 214 -3.81 4.85 -20.92
C VAL A 214 -3.04 3.92 -21.85
N LEU A 215 -3.72 3.11 -22.66
CA LEU A 215 -3.06 2.23 -23.64
C LEU A 215 -2.38 3.01 -24.76
N GLN A 216 -2.99 4.10 -25.22
CA GLN A 216 -2.38 4.96 -26.24
C GLN A 216 -1.11 5.62 -25.72
N ASP A 217 -1.12 6.16 -24.50
CA ASP A 217 0.07 6.76 -23.87
C ASP A 217 1.22 5.76 -23.70
N VAL A 218 0.92 4.49 -23.47
CA VAL A 218 1.93 3.42 -23.33
C VAL A 218 2.49 2.98 -24.67
N ALA A 219 1.70 3.05 -25.75
CA ALA A 219 2.13 2.63 -27.08
C ALA A 219 3.08 3.64 -27.77
N PHE A 220 3.16 4.88 -27.27
CA PHE A 220 3.97 5.96 -27.86
C PHE A 220 5.23 6.31 -27.07
N HIS A 221 5.55 5.59 -26.00
CA HIS A 221 6.78 5.74 -25.20
C HIS A 221 7.53 4.41 -25.12
#